data_daea5e1d2eb5caa52523350093f3253f
#
_entry.id   daea5e1d2eb5caa52523350093f3253f
#
_cell.length_a   1.000
_cell.length_b   1.000
_cell.length_c   1.000
_cell.angle_alpha   90.00
_cell.angle_beta   90.00
_cell.angle_gamma   90.00
#
_symmetry.space_group_name_H-M   'P 1'
#
loop_
_entity.id
_entity.type
_entity.pdbx_description
1 polymer ?
#
loop_
_entity_poly.entity_id
_entity_poly.type
_entity_poly.pdbx_seq_one_letter_code
_entity_poly.pdbx_strand_id
1 'polypeptide(L)'
;MKKKLKIYVTISSLLILSSCTVAGSWVYERADSFLADYFKEYANFSNQQKDEIDKVTENYLDWFTRNELPVIRAVLVDLKEINNSDVDNLIKETYKNGQELFERSNKYFEKSFIKFFKTLTDLQVDEIKNHFEEIQVEREESRKEEKIYSEEVI
;
A
#
# COMPACT_ATOMS: atom_id res chain seq x y z
N MET A 1 -35.20 10.68 -29.94
CA MET A 1 -33.76 10.62 -29.71
C MET A 1 -33.36 10.98 -28.27
N LYS A 2 -33.81 12.07 -27.68
CA LYS A 2 -33.42 12.55 -26.32
C LYS A 2 -33.73 11.56 -25.16
N LYS A 3 -34.83 10.77 -25.22
CA LYS A 3 -35.18 9.78 -24.20
C LYS A 3 -34.19 8.57 -24.17
N LYS A 4 -33.83 8.06 -25.36
CA LYS A 4 -32.87 6.93 -25.46
C LYS A 4 -31.49 7.34 -24.95
N LEU A 5 -31.02 8.56 -25.28
CA LEU A 5 -29.74 9.09 -24.80
C LEU A 5 -29.70 9.21 -23.26
N LYS A 6 -30.78 9.68 -22.63
CA LYS A 6 -30.86 9.75 -21.16
C LYS A 6 -30.74 8.36 -20.51
N ILE A 7 -31.41 7.34 -21.08
CA ILE A 7 -31.34 5.97 -20.59
C ILE A 7 -29.92 5.42 -20.67
N TYR A 8 -29.20 5.63 -21.79
CA TYR A 8 -27.81 5.17 -21.93
C TYR A 8 -26.88 5.88 -20.95
N VAL A 9 -27.05 7.18 -20.72
CA VAL A 9 -26.25 7.93 -19.72
C VAL A 9 -26.51 7.43 -18.29
N THR A 10 -27.79 7.15 -17.95
CA THR A 10 -28.12 6.63 -16.62
C THR A 10 -27.56 5.22 -16.41
N ILE A 11 -27.64 4.33 -17.41
CA ILE A 11 -27.08 2.97 -17.33
C ILE A 11 -25.56 3.02 -17.24
N SER A 12 -24.90 3.86 -18.03
CA SER A 12 -23.45 4.06 -17.98
C SER A 12 -22.99 4.58 -16.62
N SER A 13 -23.73 5.54 -16.03
CA SER A 13 -23.44 6.07 -14.69
C SER A 13 -23.60 5.00 -13.60
N LEU A 14 -24.62 4.14 -13.68
CA LEU A 14 -24.79 3.03 -12.75
C LEU A 14 -23.66 1.99 -12.85
N LEU A 15 -23.21 1.68 -14.06
CA LEU A 15 -22.11 0.76 -14.31
C LEU A 15 -20.77 1.30 -13.73
N ILE A 16 -20.53 2.62 -13.83
CA ILE A 16 -19.34 3.24 -13.26
C ILE A 16 -19.37 3.19 -11.73
N LEU A 17 -20.53 3.39 -11.09
CA LEU A 17 -20.67 3.34 -9.63
C LEU A 17 -20.51 1.93 -9.06
N SER A 18 -20.90 0.89 -9.80
CA SER A 18 -20.72 -0.51 -9.40
C SER A 18 -19.27 -1.01 -9.61
N SER A 19 -18.49 -0.39 -10.50
CA SER A 19 -17.12 -0.80 -10.81
C SER A 19 -16.15 -0.56 -9.65
N CYS A 20 -16.37 0.44 -8.80
CA CYS A 20 -15.50 0.72 -7.64
C CYS A 20 -15.49 -0.41 -6.62
N THR A 21 -16.61 -1.09 -6.39
CA THR A 21 -16.70 -2.20 -5.43
C THR A 21 -16.01 -3.46 -5.98
N VAL A 22 -16.18 -3.72 -7.28
CA VAL A 22 -15.54 -4.87 -7.96
C VAL A 22 -14.02 -4.67 -8.08
N ALA A 23 -13.58 -3.45 -8.41
CA ALA A 23 -12.16 -3.13 -8.49
C ALA A 23 -11.48 -3.23 -7.10
N GLY A 24 -12.15 -2.81 -6.04
CA GLY A 24 -11.64 -2.92 -4.67
C GLY A 24 -11.44 -4.36 -4.21
N SER A 25 -12.40 -5.25 -4.47
CA SER A 25 -12.27 -6.67 -4.13
C SER A 25 -11.17 -7.35 -4.95
N TRP A 26 -11.06 -7.03 -6.24
CA TRP A 26 -10.02 -7.59 -7.10
C TRP A 26 -8.61 -7.18 -6.69
N VAL A 27 -8.40 -5.91 -6.30
CA VAL A 27 -7.11 -5.43 -5.76
C VAL A 27 -6.80 -6.11 -4.43
N TYR A 28 -7.81 -6.26 -3.57
CA TYR A 28 -7.63 -6.90 -2.27
C TYR A 28 -7.27 -8.39 -2.39
N GLU A 29 -7.94 -9.13 -3.29
CA GLU A 29 -7.68 -10.56 -3.55
C GLU A 29 -6.29 -10.84 -4.14
N ARG A 30 -5.59 -9.80 -4.61
CA ARG A 30 -4.25 -9.89 -5.19
C ARG A 30 -3.19 -9.08 -4.42
N ALA A 31 -3.56 -8.53 -3.28
CA ALA A 31 -2.66 -7.69 -2.49
C ALA A 31 -1.39 -8.44 -2.03
N ASP A 32 -1.50 -9.75 -1.76
CA ASP A 32 -0.38 -10.63 -1.46
C ASP A 32 0.59 -10.75 -2.64
N SER A 33 0.06 -10.99 -3.84
CA SER A 33 0.87 -11.08 -5.07
C SER A 33 1.55 -9.75 -5.39
N PHE A 34 0.85 -8.62 -5.28
CA PHE A 34 1.44 -7.30 -5.49
C PHE A 34 2.57 -7.02 -4.50
N LEU A 35 2.38 -7.37 -3.23
CA LEU A 35 3.39 -7.19 -2.21
C LEU A 35 4.59 -8.12 -2.44
N ALA A 36 4.34 -9.37 -2.83
CA ALA A 36 5.38 -10.32 -3.16
C ALA A 36 6.19 -9.87 -4.38
N ASP A 37 5.52 -9.45 -5.44
CA ASP A 37 6.16 -8.99 -6.67
C ASP A 37 7.03 -7.76 -6.40
N TYR A 38 6.55 -6.80 -5.60
CA TYR A 38 7.34 -5.66 -5.16
C TYR A 38 8.65 -6.08 -4.48
N PHE A 39 8.62 -7.04 -3.55
CA PHE A 39 9.85 -7.52 -2.91
C PHE A 39 10.75 -8.31 -3.84
N LYS A 40 10.19 -9.03 -4.83
CA LYS A 40 10.97 -9.79 -5.80
C LYS A 40 11.78 -8.93 -6.79
N GLU A 41 11.42 -7.66 -6.93
CA GLU A 41 12.14 -6.71 -7.79
C GLU A 41 13.48 -6.26 -7.21
N TYR A 42 13.71 -6.45 -5.91
CA TYR A 42 14.91 -5.95 -5.23
C TYR A 42 16.20 -6.67 -5.63
N ALA A 43 16.14 -7.92 -6.06
CA ALA A 43 17.30 -8.69 -6.50
C ALA A 43 16.90 -9.89 -7.35
N ASN A 44 17.87 -10.48 -8.03
CA ASN A 44 17.67 -11.73 -8.76
C ASN A 44 17.63 -12.92 -7.82
N PHE A 45 16.49 -13.11 -7.14
CA PHE A 45 16.26 -14.18 -6.19
C PHE A 45 16.12 -15.55 -6.86
N SER A 46 16.61 -16.60 -6.17
CA SER A 46 16.36 -17.99 -6.55
C SER A 46 14.88 -18.36 -6.40
N ASN A 47 14.43 -19.43 -7.05
CA ASN A 47 13.05 -19.92 -6.91
C ASN A 47 12.66 -20.17 -5.45
N GLN A 48 13.58 -20.78 -4.67
CA GLN A 48 13.32 -21.03 -3.24
C GLN A 48 13.14 -19.73 -2.44
N GLN A 49 13.91 -18.68 -2.74
CA GLN A 49 13.77 -17.38 -2.11
C GLN A 49 12.46 -16.69 -2.54
N LYS A 50 12.07 -16.80 -3.81
CA LYS A 50 10.78 -16.28 -4.31
C LYS A 50 9.60 -16.98 -3.64
N ASP A 51 9.63 -18.28 -3.50
CA ASP A 51 8.61 -19.05 -2.79
C ASP A 51 8.50 -18.64 -1.30
N GLU A 52 9.63 -18.34 -0.66
CA GLU A 52 9.62 -17.84 0.73
C GLU A 52 9.02 -16.42 0.82
N ILE A 53 9.30 -15.54 -0.15
CA ILE A 53 8.68 -14.20 -0.24
C ILE A 53 7.17 -14.36 -0.39
N ASP A 54 6.69 -15.17 -1.34
CA ASP A 54 5.26 -15.40 -1.57
C ASP A 54 4.57 -15.86 -0.28
N LYS A 55 5.14 -16.84 0.39
CA LYS A 55 4.60 -17.39 1.63
C LYS A 55 4.55 -16.35 2.77
N VAL A 56 5.59 -15.53 2.90
CA VAL A 56 5.65 -14.51 3.96
C VAL A 56 4.63 -13.40 3.68
N THR A 57 4.45 -12.98 2.44
CA THR A 57 3.49 -11.93 2.06
C THR A 57 2.04 -12.41 2.17
N GLU A 58 1.73 -13.65 1.77
CA GLU A 58 0.42 -14.26 1.97
C GLU A 58 0.04 -14.32 3.46
N ASN A 59 0.94 -14.83 4.30
CA ASN A 59 0.72 -14.89 5.74
C ASN A 59 0.59 -13.50 6.38
N TYR A 60 1.33 -12.52 5.87
CA TYR A 60 1.22 -11.13 6.33
C TYR A 60 -0.14 -10.53 5.99
N LEU A 61 -0.64 -10.73 4.78
CA LEU A 61 -1.96 -10.22 4.38
C LEU A 61 -3.06 -10.82 5.24
N ASP A 62 -2.98 -12.11 5.53
CA ASP A 62 -3.88 -12.81 6.44
C ASP A 62 -3.87 -12.22 7.86
N TRP A 63 -2.67 -11.96 8.38
CA TRP A 63 -2.50 -11.33 9.68
C TRP A 63 -3.01 -9.88 9.69
N PHE A 64 -2.66 -9.09 8.66
CA PHE A 64 -3.09 -7.70 8.49
C PHE A 64 -4.61 -7.58 8.44
N THR A 65 -5.26 -8.45 7.68
CA THR A 65 -6.71 -8.49 7.55
C THR A 65 -7.42 -8.71 8.87
N ARG A 66 -6.86 -9.59 9.70
CA ARG A 66 -7.49 -9.94 11.00
C ARG A 66 -7.19 -8.93 12.10
N ASN A 67 -6.02 -8.32 12.09
CA ASN A 67 -5.55 -7.51 13.20
C ASN A 67 -5.57 -6.01 12.92
N GLU A 68 -5.21 -5.58 11.71
CA GLU A 68 -5.01 -4.16 11.39
C GLU A 68 -6.18 -3.54 10.61
N LEU A 69 -6.77 -4.29 9.69
CA LEU A 69 -7.89 -3.79 8.90
C LEU A 69 -9.10 -3.33 9.74
N PRO A 70 -9.47 -4.00 10.86
CA PRO A 70 -10.50 -3.49 11.76
C PRO A 70 -10.16 -2.13 12.40
N VAL A 71 -8.89 -1.92 12.77
CA VAL A 71 -8.40 -0.66 13.35
C VAL A 71 -8.49 0.47 12.31
N ILE A 72 -8.00 0.22 11.10
CA ILE A 72 -8.08 1.18 9.99
C ILE A 72 -9.54 1.53 9.70
N ARG A 73 -10.44 0.55 9.70
CA ARG A 73 -11.86 0.79 9.46
C ARG A 73 -12.48 1.66 10.54
N ALA A 74 -12.12 1.47 11.82
CA ALA A 74 -12.59 2.32 12.92
C ALA A 74 -12.14 3.77 12.71
N VAL A 75 -10.86 4.00 12.40
CA VAL A 75 -10.33 5.35 12.09
C VAL A 75 -11.07 6.01 10.92
N LEU A 76 -11.39 5.24 9.86
CA LEU A 76 -12.15 5.77 8.73
C LEU A 76 -13.60 6.12 9.06
N VAL A 77 -14.22 5.42 10.02
CA VAL A 77 -15.57 5.77 10.53
C VAL A 77 -15.50 7.07 11.31
N ASP A 78 -14.52 7.22 12.22
CA ASP A 78 -14.33 8.43 13.02
C ASP A 78 -14.07 9.66 12.12
N LEU A 79 -13.26 9.47 11.07
CA LEU A 79 -13.03 10.50 10.04
C LEU A 79 -14.30 10.97 9.32
N LYS A 80 -15.27 10.08 9.13
CA LYS A 80 -16.53 10.39 8.48
C LYS A 80 -17.49 11.22 9.37
N GLU A 81 -17.39 11.04 10.69
CA GLU A 81 -18.29 11.64 11.67
C GLU A 81 -17.74 12.95 12.27
N ILE A 82 -16.56 13.40 11.80
CA ILE A 82 -15.85 14.53 12.39
C ILE A 82 -16.60 15.85 12.24
N ASN A 83 -16.68 16.60 13.34
CA ASN A 83 -17.08 18.00 13.37
C ASN A 83 -15.83 18.91 13.44
N ASN A 84 -15.91 20.11 12.87
CA ASN A 84 -14.79 21.05 12.74
C ASN A 84 -14.02 21.38 14.04
N SER A 85 -14.58 21.08 15.21
CA SER A 85 -13.96 21.35 16.52
C SER A 85 -12.93 20.30 16.98
N ASP A 86 -12.87 19.12 16.35
CA ASP A 86 -12.04 18.00 16.82
C ASP A 86 -10.97 17.52 15.82
N VAL A 87 -10.77 18.26 14.74
CA VAL A 87 -9.84 17.89 13.64
C VAL A 87 -8.43 17.65 14.15
N ASP A 88 -7.91 18.52 15.02
CA ASP A 88 -6.53 18.42 15.53
C ASP A 88 -6.30 17.14 16.36
N ASN A 89 -7.26 16.75 17.17
CA ASN A 89 -7.18 15.53 17.96
C ASN A 89 -7.23 14.30 17.07
N LEU A 90 -8.13 14.27 16.08
CA LEU A 90 -8.25 13.17 15.14
C LEU A 90 -6.98 13.00 14.29
N ILE A 91 -6.36 14.08 13.82
CA ILE A 91 -5.08 14.03 13.10
C ILE A 91 -4.00 13.39 13.98
N LYS A 92 -3.90 13.79 15.26
CA LYS A 92 -2.92 13.22 16.20
C LYS A 92 -3.18 11.73 16.46
N GLU A 93 -4.43 11.34 16.65
CA GLU A 93 -4.80 9.92 16.87
C GLU A 93 -4.55 9.09 15.61
N THR A 94 -4.92 9.60 14.44
CA THR A 94 -4.65 8.92 13.16
C THR A 94 -3.16 8.73 12.93
N TYR A 95 -2.35 9.75 13.20
CA TYR A 95 -0.90 9.65 13.11
C TYR A 95 -0.33 8.61 14.08
N LYS A 96 -0.78 8.61 15.34
CA LYS A 96 -0.39 7.63 16.35
C LYS A 96 -0.77 6.21 15.92
N ASN A 97 -2.00 6.00 15.48
CA ASN A 97 -2.46 4.70 14.98
C ASN A 97 -1.62 4.22 13.79
N GLY A 98 -1.24 5.13 12.88
CA GLY A 98 -0.34 4.83 11.77
C GLY A 98 1.05 4.40 12.22
N GLN A 99 1.64 5.08 13.21
CA GLN A 99 2.94 4.68 13.78
C GLN A 99 2.87 3.30 14.45
N GLU A 100 1.85 3.06 15.25
CA GLU A 100 1.65 1.75 15.91
C GLU A 100 1.43 0.63 14.90
N LEU A 101 0.68 0.88 13.82
CA LEU A 101 0.51 -0.05 12.71
C LEU A 101 1.87 -0.41 12.08
N PHE A 102 2.68 0.62 11.81
CA PHE A 102 4.01 0.43 11.22
C PHE A 102 4.93 -0.40 12.13
N GLU A 103 4.93 -0.12 13.43
CA GLU A 103 5.71 -0.88 14.41
C GLU A 103 5.27 -2.35 14.50
N ARG A 104 3.95 -2.61 14.52
CA ARG A 104 3.42 -3.99 14.53
C ARG A 104 3.75 -4.74 13.25
N SER A 105 3.67 -4.08 12.09
CA SER A 105 4.05 -4.65 10.80
C SER A 105 5.54 -4.99 10.75
N ASN A 106 6.41 -4.09 11.20
CA ASN A 106 7.84 -4.34 11.28
C ASN A 106 8.16 -5.55 12.19
N LYS A 107 7.52 -5.61 13.35
CA LYS A 107 7.67 -6.74 14.28
C LYS A 107 7.19 -8.06 13.67
N TYR A 108 6.15 -8.03 12.85
CA TYR A 108 5.68 -9.21 12.13
C TYR A 108 6.75 -9.76 11.17
N PHE A 109 7.37 -8.87 10.41
CA PHE A 109 8.39 -9.26 9.42
C PHE A 109 9.76 -9.59 10.02
N GLU A 110 10.08 -9.10 11.22
CA GLU A 110 11.42 -9.17 11.81
C GLU A 110 12.06 -10.56 11.71
N LYS A 111 11.36 -11.60 12.17
CA LYS A 111 11.88 -12.97 12.17
C LYS A 111 12.07 -13.52 10.75
N SER A 112 11.13 -13.23 9.86
CA SER A 112 11.17 -13.67 8.49
C SER A 112 12.31 -12.99 7.73
N PHE A 113 12.51 -11.70 7.94
CA PHE A 113 13.63 -10.96 7.35
C PHE A 113 14.99 -11.48 7.84
N ILE A 114 15.16 -11.68 9.16
CA ILE A 114 16.42 -12.22 9.70
C ILE A 114 16.74 -13.58 9.09
N LYS A 115 15.74 -14.45 8.93
CA LYS A 115 15.90 -15.76 8.30
C LYS A 115 16.25 -15.62 6.83
N PHE A 116 15.53 -14.77 6.09
CA PHE A 116 15.71 -14.55 4.67
C PHE A 116 17.08 -13.94 4.35
N PHE A 117 17.51 -12.92 5.08
CA PHE A 117 18.83 -12.28 4.88
C PHE A 117 20.02 -13.24 5.01
N LYS A 118 19.89 -14.29 5.82
CA LYS A 118 20.92 -15.34 5.93
C LYS A 118 21.06 -16.22 4.67
N THR A 119 20.09 -16.14 3.76
CA THR A 119 20.10 -16.90 2.49
C THR A 119 20.62 -16.09 1.32
N LEU A 120 20.85 -14.78 1.51
CA LEU A 120 21.33 -13.89 0.46
C LEU A 120 22.79 -14.16 0.13
N THR A 121 23.10 -14.08 -1.16
CA THR A 121 24.47 -14.00 -1.67
C THR A 121 24.99 -12.56 -1.62
N ASP A 122 26.31 -12.36 -1.64
CA ASP A 122 26.90 -11.02 -1.71
C ASP A 122 26.38 -10.23 -2.91
N LEU A 123 26.20 -10.87 -4.06
CA LEU A 123 25.64 -10.25 -5.26
C LEU A 123 24.21 -9.74 -5.02
N GLN A 124 23.37 -10.54 -4.37
CA GLN A 124 21.98 -10.13 -4.06
C GLN A 124 21.96 -8.98 -3.05
N VAL A 125 22.89 -8.92 -2.11
CA VAL A 125 23.02 -7.78 -1.18
C VAL A 125 23.37 -6.51 -1.95
N ASP A 126 24.28 -6.57 -2.92
CA ASP A 126 24.64 -5.43 -3.77
C ASP A 126 23.47 -5.00 -4.67
N GLU A 127 22.72 -5.95 -5.25
CA GLU A 127 21.51 -5.66 -6.04
C GLU A 127 20.46 -4.94 -5.20
N ILE A 128 20.16 -5.41 -3.99
CA ILE A 128 19.24 -4.79 -3.05
C ILE A 128 19.69 -3.36 -2.70
N LYS A 129 20.97 -3.16 -2.42
CA LYS A 129 21.52 -1.84 -2.12
C LYS A 129 21.33 -0.87 -3.29
N ASN A 130 21.68 -1.30 -4.50
CA ASN A 130 21.51 -0.48 -5.71
C ASN A 130 20.05 -0.10 -5.94
N HIS A 131 19.13 -1.05 -5.76
CA HIS A 131 17.70 -0.79 -5.89
C HIS A 131 17.20 0.26 -4.87
N PHE A 132 17.67 0.22 -3.62
CA PHE A 132 17.35 1.26 -2.64
C PHE A 132 17.92 2.63 -3.03
N GLU A 133 19.12 2.69 -3.60
CA GLU A 133 19.73 3.93 -4.08
C GLU A 133 18.91 4.53 -5.25
N GLU A 134 18.44 3.70 -6.19
CA GLU A 134 17.53 4.11 -7.28
C GLU A 134 16.22 4.70 -6.73
N ILE A 135 15.55 4.01 -5.81
CA ILE A 135 14.33 4.50 -5.17
C ILE A 135 14.56 5.86 -4.46
N GLN A 136 15.71 6.06 -3.84
CA GLN A 136 16.02 7.35 -3.19
C GLN A 136 16.17 8.48 -4.21
N VAL A 137 16.85 8.23 -5.32
CA VAL A 137 17.01 9.20 -6.41
C VAL A 137 15.63 9.59 -6.97
N GLU A 138 14.79 8.62 -7.31
CA GLU A 138 13.44 8.86 -7.82
C GLU A 138 12.57 9.68 -6.85
N ARG A 139 12.66 9.40 -5.55
CA ARG A 139 11.95 10.17 -4.52
C ARG A 139 12.44 11.60 -4.40
N GLU A 140 13.74 11.83 -4.55
CA GLU A 140 14.31 13.18 -4.54
C GLU A 140 13.89 13.98 -5.77
N GLU A 141 13.85 13.36 -6.93
CA GLU A 141 13.38 13.97 -8.18
C GLU A 141 11.89 14.34 -8.07
N SER A 142 11.05 13.42 -7.64
CA SER A 142 9.62 13.66 -7.43
C SER A 142 9.36 14.81 -6.44
N ARG A 143 10.13 14.89 -5.35
CA ARG A 143 10.01 16.01 -4.39
C ARG A 143 10.44 17.36 -4.99
N LYS A 144 11.41 17.37 -5.89
CA LYS A 144 11.81 18.61 -6.58
C LYS A 144 10.72 19.09 -7.53
N GLU A 145 10.12 18.16 -8.29
CA GLU A 145 9.00 18.46 -9.18
C GLU A 145 7.78 18.99 -8.41
N GLU A 146 7.45 18.37 -7.29
CA GLU A 146 6.33 18.80 -6.44
C GLU A 146 6.55 20.20 -5.85
N LYS A 147 7.78 20.54 -5.45
CA LYS A 147 8.12 21.89 -5.00
C LYS A 147 7.99 22.93 -6.10
N ILE A 148 8.50 22.65 -7.30
CA ILE A 148 8.39 23.54 -8.46
C ILE A 148 6.91 23.79 -8.76
N TYR A 149 6.08 22.74 -8.80
CA TYR A 149 4.65 22.87 -9.04
C TYR A 149 3.94 23.70 -7.97
N SER A 150 4.32 23.54 -6.70
CA SER A 150 3.72 24.31 -5.59
C SER A 150 4.10 25.79 -5.61
N GLU A 151 5.28 26.14 -6.13
CA GLU A 151 5.74 27.53 -6.27
C GLU A 151 5.12 28.25 -7.50
N GLU A 152 4.74 27.50 -8.54
CA GLU A 152 4.10 28.07 -9.73
C GLU A 152 2.59 28.33 -9.55
N VAL A 153 1.95 27.73 -8.54
CA VAL A 153 0.49 27.80 -8.31
C VAL A 153 0.11 28.90 -7.30
N ILE A 154 1.09 29.52 -6.63
CA ILE A 154 0.88 30.64 -5.69
C ILE A 154 1.16 31.97 -6.39
#